data_17c82eb4e3b8181c7ad0ea44ef98eaab
#
_entry.id   17c82eb4e3b8181c7ad0ea44ef98eaab
#
_cell.length_a   1.000
_cell.length_b   1.000
_cell.length_c   1.000
_cell.angle_alpha   90.00
_cell.angle_beta   90.00
_cell.angle_gamma   90.00
#
_symmetry.space_group_name_H-M   'P 1'
#
loop_
_entity.id
_entity.type
_entity.pdbx_description
1 polymer ?
#
loop_
_entity_poly.entity_id
_entity_poly.type
_entity_poly.pdbx_seq_one_letter_code
_entity_poly.pdbx_strand_id
1 'polypeptide(L)'
;VELRGYSNCVDDCEFSFAINAGADVAHLYMSDLPGHVEASAENAARVAASGTEVHRSLTTLTVGKPATSSEPYTVMIAGTDSAGRITGWDAAYVYTVNGDDSQWKRWGNGQYDDDIVSCIYPIPAGYTYMVEVERHRTIAGYYRLLNPYQRWEYGLFNEHDKGHAHHMYVHAEDPDRVWLEESPIGVDMGDGVIVAHSYAGWMMANGSTADEVTKAGMWGRVRDGYVTFPAGALLARTLKKNPLTYSPVNLYEEFRLKLPVLGADHVLAEPDSAEAVTYDLLGRRVEPTERGMYIERRGGSSRVVRR
;
A
#
# COMPACT_ATOMS: atom_id res chain seq x y z
N VAL A 1 -21.74 -20.24 -8.12
CA VAL A 1 -20.53 -19.68 -8.76
C VAL A 1 -19.63 -19.14 -7.66
N GLU A 2 -18.35 -19.32 -7.79
CA GLU A 2 -17.38 -18.85 -6.79
C GLU A 2 -16.11 -18.39 -7.51
N LEU A 3 -15.56 -17.25 -7.05
CA LEU A 3 -14.23 -16.76 -7.38
C LEU A 3 -13.31 -17.01 -6.20
N ARG A 4 -12.18 -17.68 -6.45
CA ARG A 4 -11.21 -18.01 -5.40
C ARG A 4 -9.83 -17.52 -5.76
N GLY A 5 -9.19 -16.94 -4.77
CA GLY A 5 -7.84 -16.42 -4.89
C GLY A 5 -7.75 -15.33 -5.96
N TYR A 6 -6.77 -14.50 -5.88
CA TYR A 6 -6.35 -13.70 -7.02
C TYR A 6 -4.84 -13.53 -6.94
N SER A 7 -4.23 -13.34 -8.08
CA SER A 7 -2.89 -12.81 -8.17
C SER A 7 -2.96 -11.46 -8.87
N ASN A 8 -2.14 -10.53 -8.40
CA ASN A 8 -2.01 -9.21 -8.98
C ASN A 8 -0.65 -9.10 -9.66
N CYS A 9 -0.61 -8.62 -10.89
CA CYS A 9 0.64 -8.37 -11.59
C CYS A 9 0.98 -6.88 -11.57
N VAL A 10 2.19 -6.56 -11.12
CA VAL A 10 2.62 -5.16 -10.97
C VAL A 10 2.75 -4.48 -12.34
N ASP A 11 3.28 -5.17 -13.34
CA ASP A 11 3.60 -4.57 -14.62
C ASP A 11 2.38 -4.40 -15.53
N ASP A 12 1.47 -5.38 -15.50
CA ASP A 12 0.34 -5.45 -16.41
C ASP A 12 -1.01 -5.21 -15.76
N CYS A 13 -1.04 -5.10 -14.43
CA CYS A 13 -2.28 -5.04 -13.62
C CYS A 13 -3.30 -6.12 -14.03
N GLU A 14 -2.81 -7.33 -14.20
CA GLU A 14 -3.65 -8.49 -14.44
C GLU A 14 -4.03 -9.15 -13.13
N PHE A 15 -5.31 -9.48 -13.00
CA PHE A 15 -5.85 -10.20 -11.87
C PHE A 15 -6.32 -11.57 -12.35
N SER A 16 -5.82 -12.63 -11.73
CA SER A 16 -6.21 -14.01 -12.07
C SER A 16 -6.99 -14.63 -10.92
N PHE A 17 -8.12 -15.23 -11.27
CA PHE A 17 -9.03 -15.88 -10.32
C PHE A 17 -9.26 -17.32 -10.73
N ALA A 18 -9.34 -18.24 -9.77
CA ALA A 18 -9.92 -19.54 -10.00
C ALA A 18 -11.45 -19.44 -9.97
N ILE A 19 -12.10 -20.04 -10.95
CA ILE A 19 -13.56 -20.06 -11.07
C ILE A 19 -14.07 -21.46 -10.77
N ASN A 20 -15.15 -21.54 -9.99
CA ASN A 20 -15.92 -22.74 -9.80
C ASN A 20 -17.39 -22.47 -10.14
N ALA A 21 -17.85 -22.99 -11.28
CA ALA A 21 -19.24 -22.91 -11.71
C ALA A 21 -19.97 -24.20 -11.29
N GLY A 22 -21.09 -24.07 -10.57
CA GLY A 22 -21.93 -25.20 -10.19
C GLY A 22 -22.55 -25.92 -11.39
N ALA A 23 -23.06 -27.13 -11.18
CA ALA A 23 -23.68 -27.93 -12.24
C ALA A 23 -24.97 -27.34 -12.82
N ASP A 24 -25.62 -26.50 -12.07
CA ASP A 24 -26.85 -25.74 -12.41
C ASP A 24 -26.59 -24.50 -13.26
N VAL A 25 -25.32 -24.12 -13.47
CA VAL A 25 -24.93 -22.98 -14.31
C VAL A 25 -24.88 -23.42 -15.76
N ALA A 26 -25.72 -22.83 -16.61
CA ALA A 26 -25.68 -23.02 -18.06
C ALA A 26 -24.82 -21.94 -18.75
N HIS A 27 -24.95 -20.70 -18.32
CA HIS A 27 -24.20 -19.54 -18.83
C HIS A 27 -23.50 -18.81 -17.69
N LEU A 28 -22.35 -18.26 -17.98
CA LEU A 28 -21.51 -17.54 -17.03
C LEU A 28 -21.15 -16.18 -17.61
N TYR A 29 -21.42 -15.13 -16.86
CA TYR A 29 -21.18 -13.74 -17.27
C TYR A 29 -20.23 -13.06 -16.30
N MET A 30 -19.39 -12.18 -16.81
CA MET A 30 -18.42 -11.42 -16.04
C MET A 30 -18.50 -9.93 -16.38
N SER A 31 -18.31 -9.09 -15.38
CA SER A 31 -18.08 -7.67 -15.55
C SER A 31 -17.05 -7.17 -14.53
N ASP A 32 -16.23 -6.22 -14.95
CA ASP A 32 -15.40 -5.44 -14.07
C ASP A 32 -16.04 -4.07 -13.86
N LEU A 33 -16.21 -3.71 -12.62
CA LEU A 33 -16.93 -2.52 -12.20
C LEU A 33 -15.99 -1.61 -11.42
N PRO A 34 -15.95 -0.30 -11.69
CA PRO A 34 -15.12 0.62 -10.92
C PRO A 34 -15.62 0.73 -9.48
N GLY A 35 -14.68 0.87 -8.55
CA GLY A 35 -14.97 0.97 -7.13
C GLY A 35 -15.39 -0.35 -6.47
N HIS A 36 -15.91 -0.24 -5.26
CA HIS A 36 -16.45 -1.36 -4.49
C HIS A 36 -17.95 -1.50 -4.72
N VAL A 37 -18.33 -2.51 -5.49
CA VAL A 37 -19.73 -2.83 -5.79
C VAL A 37 -20.14 -4.08 -5.02
N GLU A 38 -21.23 -3.98 -4.25
CA GLU A 38 -21.72 -5.09 -3.44
C GLU A 38 -22.13 -6.29 -4.31
N ALA A 39 -21.74 -7.48 -3.88
CA ALA A 39 -22.15 -8.75 -4.48
C ALA A 39 -23.60 -9.07 -4.12
N SER A 40 -24.54 -8.42 -4.79
CA SER A 40 -25.97 -8.56 -4.57
C SER A 40 -26.69 -9.22 -5.76
N ALA A 41 -27.89 -9.73 -5.53
CA ALA A 41 -28.73 -10.30 -6.60
C ALA A 41 -29.05 -9.26 -7.69
N GLU A 42 -29.23 -7.99 -7.32
CA GLU A 42 -29.48 -6.91 -8.27
C GLU A 42 -28.28 -6.66 -9.19
N ASN A 43 -27.06 -6.59 -8.62
CA ASN A 43 -25.86 -6.41 -9.40
C ASN A 43 -25.53 -7.64 -10.23
N ALA A 44 -25.79 -8.85 -9.73
CA ALA A 44 -25.70 -10.09 -10.50
C ALA A 44 -26.62 -10.09 -11.72
N ALA A 45 -27.85 -9.60 -11.57
CA ALA A 45 -28.77 -9.49 -12.69
C ALA A 45 -28.28 -8.49 -13.75
N ARG A 46 -27.65 -7.38 -13.34
CA ARG A 46 -26.99 -6.44 -14.26
C ARG A 46 -25.83 -7.11 -15.02
N VAL A 47 -25.00 -7.86 -14.32
CA VAL A 47 -23.87 -8.57 -14.92
C VAL A 47 -24.38 -9.63 -15.91
N ALA A 48 -25.42 -10.40 -15.56
CA ALA A 48 -26.01 -11.37 -16.48
C ALA A 48 -26.65 -10.72 -17.72
N ALA A 49 -27.16 -9.48 -17.60
CA ALA A 49 -27.81 -8.78 -18.69
C ALA A 49 -26.83 -8.05 -19.64
N SER A 50 -25.70 -7.57 -19.14
CA SER A 50 -24.79 -6.68 -19.89
C SER A 50 -23.30 -7.07 -19.81
N GLY A 51 -22.95 -8.05 -19.00
CA GLY A 51 -21.57 -8.54 -18.86
C GLY A 51 -21.10 -9.36 -20.07
N THR A 52 -19.83 -9.64 -20.08
CA THR A 52 -19.22 -10.51 -21.10
C THR A 52 -19.49 -11.97 -20.74
N GLU A 53 -20.07 -12.74 -21.66
CA GLU A 53 -20.21 -14.16 -21.46
C GLU A 53 -18.85 -14.85 -21.53
N VAL A 54 -18.55 -15.66 -20.54
CA VAL A 54 -17.34 -16.48 -20.47
C VAL A 54 -17.72 -17.97 -20.49
N HIS A 55 -16.83 -18.79 -21.02
CA HIS A 55 -17.13 -20.21 -21.16
C HIS A 55 -17.24 -20.88 -19.78
N ARG A 56 -18.33 -21.61 -19.53
CA ARG A 56 -18.61 -22.25 -18.23
C ARG A 56 -17.55 -23.26 -17.75
N SER A 57 -16.75 -23.80 -18.67
CA SER A 57 -15.63 -24.69 -18.31
C SER A 57 -14.34 -23.94 -18.00
N LEU A 58 -14.38 -22.61 -18.01
CA LEU A 58 -13.24 -21.81 -17.64
C LEU A 58 -12.93 -22.03 -16.15
N THR A 59 -11.70 -22.44 -15.84
CA THR A 59 -11.24 -22.66 -14.48
C THR A 59 -10.42 -21.48 -13.95
N THR A 60 -9.97 -20.61 -14.85
CA THR A 60 -9.21 -19.41 -14.53
C THR A 60 -9.72 -18.24 -15.35
N LEU A 61 -9.99 -17.14 -14.68
CA LEU A 61 -10.36 -15.87 -15.29
C LEU A 61 -9.21 -14.88 -15.09
N THR A 62 -8.76 -14.26 -16.18
CA THR A 62 -7.78 -13.17 -16.11
C THR A 62 -8.41 -11.88 -16.61
N VAL A 63 -8.26 -10.82 -15.82
CA VAL A 63 -8.77 -9.48 -16.14
C VAL A 63 -7.61 -8.49 -16.08
N GLY A 64 -7.35 -7.80 -17.19
CA GLY A 64 -6.33 -6.75 -17.28
C GLY A 64 -6.90 -5.37 -16.98
N LYS A 65 -6.15 -4.55 -16.27
CA LYS A 65 -6.45 -3.14 -15.98
C LYS A 65 -5.21 -2.27 -16.16
N PRO A 66 -5.34 -1.02 -16.62
CA PRO A 66 -4.19 -0.13 -16.69
C PRO A 66 -3.64 0.20 -15.31
N ALA A 67 -2.31 0.18 -15.18
CA ALA A 67 -1.59 0.54 -13.96
C ALA A 67 -1.45 2.06 -13.85
N THR A 68 -2.53 2.75 -13.51
CA THR A 68 -2.51 4.23 -13.41
C THR A 68 -2.48 4.74 -11.99
N SER A 69 -3.06 4.00 -11.05
CA SER A 69 -3.14 4.36 -9.62
C SER A 69 -3.63 3.17 -8.82
N SER A 70 -3.59 3.25 -7.49
CA SER A 70 -4.24 2.27 -6.61
C SER A 70 -5.75 2.46 -6.63
N GLU A 71 -6.40 2.07 -7.72
CA GLU A 71 -7.84 2.20 -7.88
C GLU A 71 -8.57 0.91 -7.53
N PRO A 72 -9.68 0.98 -6.79
CA PRO A 72 -10.50 -0.17 -6.48
C PRO A 72 -11.37 -0.58 -7.67
N TYR A 73 -11.44 -1.90 -7.90
CA TYR A 73 -12.35 -2.51 -8.85
C TYR A 73 -13.06 -3.70 -8.23
N THR A 74 -14.25 -3.97 -8.72
CA THR A 74 -15.00 -5.19 -8.40
C THR A 74 -15.09 -6.04 -9.66
N VAL A 75 -14.47 -7.22 -9.64
CA VAL A 75 -14.68 -8.24 -10.65
C VAL A 75 -15.85 -9.10 -10.18
N MET A 76 -16.97 -9.03 -10.90
CA MET A 76 -18.19 -9.75 -10.54
C MET A 76 -18.52 -10.80 -11.60
N ILE A 77 -18.93 -11.97 -11.13
CA ILE A 77 -19.35 -13.09 -11.98
C ILE A 77 -20.77 -13.51 -11.59
N ALA A 78 -21.59 -13.78 -12.60
CA ALA A 78 -22.96 -14.24 -12.43
C ALA A 78 -23.24 -15.49 -13.29
N GLY A 79 -23.80 -16.52 -12.70
CA GLY A 79 -24.24 -17.73 -13.39
C GLY A 79 -25.75 -17.74 -13.59
N THR A 80 -26.20 -18.20 -14.77
CA THR A 80 -27.61 -18.45 -15.06
C THR A 80 -27.87 -19.86 -15.49
N ASP A 81 -29.09 -20.34 -15.28
CA ASP A 81 -29.56 -21.58 -15.88
C ASP A 81 -29.93 -21.39 -17.38
N SER A 82 -30.33 -22.46 -18.05
CA SER A 82 -30.76 -22.44 -19.46
C SER A 82 -32.00 -21.60 -19.74
N ALA A 83 -32.75 -21.21 -18.71
CA ALA A 83 -33.91 -20.33 -18.79
C ALA A 83 -33.53 -18.85 -18.49
N GLY A 84 -32.23 -18.55 -18.26
CA GLY A 84 -31.74 -17.20 -17.95
C GLY A 84 -31.96 -16.77 -16.50
N ARG A 85 -32.36 -17.67 -15.61
CA ARG A 85 -32.53 -17.33 -14.18
C ARG A 85 -31.19 -17.39 -13.46
N ILE A 86 -30.92 -16.40 -12.60
CA ILE A 86 -29.68 -16.36 -11.80
C ILE A 86 -29.67 -17.56 -10.86
N THR A 87 -28.58 -18.35 -10.92
CA THR A 87 -28.34 -19.52 -10.05
C THR A 87 -27.25 -19.27 -9.01
N GLY A 88 -26.42 -18.27 -9.22
CA GLY A 88 -25.39 -17.88 -8.27
C GLY A 88 -24.53 -16.74 -8.79
N TRP A 89 -23.83 -16.07 -7.88
CA TRP A 89 -22.88 -15.02 -8.20
C TRP A 89 -21.79 -14.96 -7.14
N ASP A 90 -20.69 -14.33 -7.49
CA ASP A 90 -19.63 -13.96 -6.57
C ASP A 90 -18.91 -12.71 -7.07
N ALA A 91 -18.14 -12.06 -6.19
CA ALA A 91 -17.34 -10.91 -6.53
C ALA A 91 -15.97 -10.97 -5.83
N ALA A 92 -14.95 -10.51 -6.55
CA ALA A 92 -13.64 -10.27 -6.00
C ALA A 92 -13.33 -8.76 -6.07
N TYR A 93 -12.76 -8.25 -4.99
CA TYR A 93 -12.39 -6.85 -4.87
C TYR A 93 -10.89 -6.73 -5.04
N VAL A 94 -10.48 -5.94 -6.01
CA VAL A 94 -9.07 -5.80 -6.40
C VAL A 94 -8.68 -4.33 -6.49
N TYR A 95 -7.38 -4.07 -6.40
CA TYR A 95 -6.79 -2.74 -6.60
C TYR A 95 -5.78 -2.80 -7.73
N THR A 96 -5.76 -1.79 -8.58
CA THR A 96 -4.64 -1.57 -9.48
C THR A 96 -3.43 -1.11 -8.67
N VAL A 97 -2.25 -1.51 -9.07
CA VAL A 97 -1.01 -1.09 -8.42
C VAL A 97 -0.38 0.02 -9.25
N ASN A 98 -0.03 1.13 -8.59
CA ASN A 98 0.75 2.17 -9.25
C ASN A 98 2.21 1.72 -9.39
N GLY A 99 2.61 1.38 -10.60
CA GLY A 99 3.99 0.98 -10.93
C GLY A 99 4.93 2.14 -11.26
N ASP A 100 4.46 3.40 -11.25
CA ASP A 100 5.32 4.55 -11.55
C ASP A 100 6.18 4.96 -10.35
N ASP A 101 7.40 4.46 -10.34
CA ASP A 101 8.41 4.79 -9.34
C ASP A 101 9.17 6.09 -9.63
N SER A 102 8.93 6.73 -10.79
CA SER A 102 9.67 7.92 -11.21
C SER A 102 9.50 9.10 -10.26
N GLN A 103 8.37 9.19 -9.57
CA GLN A 103 8.05 10.26 -8.62
C GLN A 103 8.65 10.03 -7.22
N TRP A 104 9.25 8.86 -6.99
CA TRP A 104 9.75 8.48 -5.68
C TRP A 104 11.27 8.49 -5.63
N LYS A 105 11.80 8.73 -4.45
CA LYS A 105 13.22 8.71 -4.15
C LYS A 105 13.43 8.07 -2.80
N ARG A 106 14.33 7.10 -2.75
CA ARG A 106 14.77 6.49 -1.51
C ARG A 106 15.19 7.55 -0.51
N TRP A 107 14.64 7.46 0.71
CA TRP A 107 15.04 8.32 1.82
C TRP A 107 15.94 7.57 2.80
N GLY A 108 15.61 6.35 3.15
CA GLY A 108 16.36 5.49 4.05
C GLY A 108 15.50 4.43 4.69
N ASN A 109 15.98 3.84 5.76
CA ASN A 109 15.21 2.89 6.54
C ASN A 109 14.58 3.59 7.74
N GLY A 110 13.28 3.42 7.90
CA GLY A 110 12.53 3.79 9.08
C GLY A 110 12.33 2.59 10.00
N GLN A 111 12.16 2.83 11.30
CA GLN A 111 11.69 1.80 12.22
C GLN A 111 10.17 1.83 12.25
N TYR A 112 9.57 0.69 11.99
CA TYR A 112 8.13 0.51 11.94
C TYR A 112 7.69 -0.37 13.11
N ASP A 113 6.80 0.16 13.94
CA ASP A 113 6.13 -0.56 15.00
C ASP A 113 4.69 -0.81 14.53
N ASP A 114 4.36 -2.08 14.22
CA ASP A 114 3.07 -2.45 13.66
C ASP A 114 1.99 -2.52 14.74
N ASP A 115 0.84 -1.91 14.49
CA ASP A 115 -0.41 -2.09 15.25
C ASP A 115 -1.62 -2.19 14.31
N ILE A 116 -1.38 -2.59 13.06
CA ILE A 116 -2.44 -2.88 12.07
C ILE A 116 -2.68 -4.38 12.03
N VAL A 117 -1.71 -5.14 11.54
CA VAL A 117 -1.83 -6.61 11.46
C VAL A 117 -1.70 -7.23 12.83
N SER A 118 -0.80 -6.74 13.66
CA SER A 118 -0.61 -7.21 15.03
C SER A 118 -1.84 -7.02 15.93
N CYS A 119 -2.64 -6.01 15.67
CA CYS A 119 -3.91 -5.80 16.36
C CYS A 119 -4.97 -6.85 16.00
N ILE A 120 -4.91 -7.36 14.77
CA ILE A 120 -5.84 -8.39 14.26
C ILE A 120 -5.33 -9.79 14.59
N TYR A 121 -4.01 -9.98 14.50
CA TYR A 121 -3.36 -11.29 14.65
C TYR A 121 -2.09 -11.18 15.50
N PRO A 122 -2.07 -11.75 16.71
CA PRO A 122 -0.91 -11.67 17.59
C PRO A 122 0.27 -12.45 16.99
N ILE A 123 1.36 -11.75 16.72
CA ILE A 123 2.62 -12.32 16.24
C ILE A 123 3.61 -12.39 17.41
N PRO A 124 4.11 -13.57 17.79
CA PRO A 124 4.93 -13.73 18.98
C PRO A 124 6.33 -13.08 18.94
N ALA A 125 6.80 -12.72 17.74
CA ALA A 125 8.21 -12.30 17.54
C ALA A 125 8.47 -10.79 17.71
N GLY A 126 7.48 -10.01 18.16
CA GLY A 126 7.59 -8.57 18.23
C GLY A 126 7.26 -7.90 16.88
N TYR A 127 6.79 -6.67 16.96
CA TYR A 127 6.19 -5.95 15.83
C TYR A 127 7.05 -4.80 15.33
N THR A 128 8.26 -4.69 15.87
CA THR A 128 9.20 -3.62 15.53
C THR A 128 10.22 -4.12 14.52
N TYR A 129 10.27 -3.49 13.37
CA TYR A 129 11.23 -3.82 12.31
C TYR A 129 11.59 -2.63 11.44
N MET A 130 12.64 -2.80 10.63
CA MET A 130 13.06 -1.77 9.70
C MET A 130 12.28 -1.90 8.39
N VAL A 131 11.81 -0.78 7.87
CA VAL A 131 11.14 -0.68 6.57
C VAL A 131 11.85 0.38 5.73
N GLU A 132 11.98 0.11 4.43
CA GLU A 132 12.50 1.11 3.52
C GLU A 132 11.43 2.19 3.29
N VAL A 133 11.84 3.46 3.40
CA VAL A 133 10.97 4.62 3.22
C VAL A 133 11.47 5.42 2.04
N GLU A 134 10.57 5.76 1.16
CA GLU A 134 10.79 6.71 0.09
C GLU A 134 9.99 7.99 0.32
N ARG A 135 10.46 9.07 -0.28
CA ARG A 135 9.78 10.37 -0.29
C ARG A 135 9.40 10.75 -1.70
N HIS A 136 8.29 11.39 -1.84
CA HIS A 136 7.89 11.98 -3.12
C HIS A 136 8.88 13.08 -3.53
N ARG A 137 9.21 13.18 -4.81
CA ARG A 137 10.24 14.11 -5.30
C ARG A 137 9.83 15.57 -5.22
N THR A 138 8.55 15.87 -5.39
CA THR A 138 8.00 17.23 -5.50
C THR A 138 7.04 17.59 -4.37
N ILE A 139 6.49 16.62 -3.66
CA ILE A 139 5.55 16.84 -2.55
C ILE A 139 6.29 16.55 -1.23
N ALA A 140 6.65 17.62 -0.52
CA ALA A 140 7.29 17.50 0.79
C ALA A 140 6.30 16.92 1.81
N GLY A 141 6.73 15.94 2.60
CA GLY A 141 5.85 15.31 3.59
C GLY A 141 5.03 14.14 3.04
N TYR A 142 5.13 13.83 1.76
CA TYR A 142 4.49 12.64 1.19
C TYR A 142 5.49 11.51 1.09
N TYR A 143 5.21 10.42 1.79
CA TYR A 143 6.10 9.27 1.95
C TYR A 143 5.41 7.98 1.51
N ARG A 144 6.21 6.96 1.12
CA ARG A 144 5.74 5.59 1.02
C ARG A 144 6.66 4.63 1.74
N LEU A 145 6.06 3.63 2.37
CA LEU A 145 6.74 2.49 2.96
C LEU A 145 6.74 1.37 1.94
N LEU A 146 7.93 0.86 1.61
CA LEU A 146 8.06 -0.20 0.62
C LEU A 146 7.74 -1.56 1.24
N ASN A 147 6.64 -2.16 0.81
CA ASN A 147 6.25 -3.52 1.17
C ASN A 147 6.41 -3.85 2.67
N PRO A 148 5.82 -3.06 3.59
CA PRO A 148 6.10 -3.20 5.01
C PRO A 148 5.74 -4.57 5.57
N TYR A 149 4.85 -5.31 4.92
CA TYR A 149 4.39 -6.64 5.34
C TYR A 149 4.94 -7.80 4.50
N GLN A 150 5.76 -7.55 3.48
CA GLN A 150 6.44 -8.61 2.71
C GLN A 150 7.67 -9.14 3.43
N ARG A 151 7.51 -9.58 4.66
CA ARG A 151 8.58 -10.10 5.51
C ARG A 151 8.35 -11.58 5.79
N TRP A 152 9.43 -12.26 6.16
CA TRP A 152 9.36 -13.69 6.48
C TRP A 152 8.44 -13.98 7.67
N GLU A 153 8.29 -13.05 8.62
CA GLU A 153 7.40 -13.16 9.77
C GLU A 153 5.93 -13.28 9.37
N TYR A 154 5.59 -12.69 8.22
CA TYR A 154 4.26 -12.75 7.62
C TYR A 154 4.18 -13.77 6.47
N GLY A 155 5.21 -14.59 6.28
CA GLY A 155 5.36 -15.48 5.13
C GLY A 155 4.23 -16.49 4.93
N LEU A 156 3.56 -16.91 6.01
CA LEU A 156 2.38 -17.77 5.94
C LEU A 156 1.17 -17.06 5.32
N PHE A 157 1.12 -15.73 5.42
CA PHE A 157 0.01 -14.91 4.96
C PHE A 157 0.26 -14.29 3.58
N ASN A 158 1.50 -14.28 3.12
CA ASN A 158 1.91 -13.68 1.85
C ASN A 158 2.02 -14.71 0.71
N GLU A 159 1.55 -15.92 0.86
CA GLU A 159 1.74 -16.98 -0.16
C GLU A 159 1.10 -16.65 -1.50
N HIS A 160 -0.03 -15.95 -1.48
CA HIS A 160 -0.78 -15.62 -2.69
C HIS A 160 -0.26 -14.37 -3.41
N ASP A 161 0.65 -13.63 -2.80
CA ASP A 161 1.03 -12.29 -3.25
C ASP A 161 2.54 -12.09 -3.42
N LYS A 162 3.27 -13.20 -3.56
CA LYS A 162 4.72 -13.18 -3.78
C LYS A 162 5.05 -12.48 -5.09
N GLY A 163 5.86 -11.44 -5.01
CA GLY A 163 6.37 -10.71 -6.16
C GLY A 163 5.60 -9.42 -6.49
N HIS A 164 4.53 -9.11 -5.76
CA HIS A 164 3.78 -7.87 -5.95
C HIS A 164 4.20 -6.78 -4.98
N ALA A 165 4.15 -5.53 -5.44
CA ALA A 165 4.46 -4.38 -4.59
C ALA A 165 3.21 -3.93 -3.84
N HIS A 166 3.28 -3.93 -2.50
CA HIS A 166 2.23 -3.43 -1.62
C HIS A 166 2.80 -2.33 -0.74
N HIS A 167 2.77 -1.12 -1.25
CA HIS A 167 3.28 0.05 -0.54
C HIS A 167 2.19 0.67 0.34
N MET A 168 2.58 1.28 1.45
CA MET A 168 1.71 2.11 2.25
C MET A 168 2.09 3.58 2.06
N TYR A 169 1.12 4.42 1.78
CA TYR A 169 1.32 5.83 1.48
C TYR A 169 0.90 6.70 2.66
N VAL A 170 1.80 7.59 3.06
CA VAL A 170 1.68 8.43 4.26
C VAL A 170 1.71 9.90 3.85
N HIS A 171 0.62 10.59 4.05
CA HIS A 171 0.50 12.03 3.89
C HIS A 171 0.82 12.74 5.20
N ALA A 172 1.93 13.44 5.24
CA ALA A 172 2.42 14.23 6.36
C ALA A 172 2.91 15.60 5.89
N GLU A 173 2.30 16.15 4.84
CA GLU A 173 2.52 17.52 4.36
C GLU A 173 2.20 18.53 5.44
N ASP A 174 1.17 18.27 6.24
CA ASP A 174 0.90 18.93 7.50
C ASP A 174 1.23 17.96 8.66
N PRO A 175 2.27 18.25 9.46
CA PRO A 175 2.70 17.36 10.54
C PRO A 175 1.66 17.20 11.67
N ASP A 176 0.63 18.01 11.72
CA ASP A 176 -0.49 17.90 12.66
C ASP A 176 -1.71 17.17 12.07
N ARG A 177 -1.70 16.86 10.77
CA ARG A 177 -2.81 16.27 10.03
C ARG A 177 -2.34 15.12 9.14
N VAL A 178 -1.67 14.15 9.76
CA VAL A 178 -1.15 12.97 9.04
C VAL A 178 -2.27 11.97 8.78
N TRP A 179 -2.25 11.39 7.59
CA TRP A 179 -3.19 10.33 7.21
C TRP A 179 -2.54 9.31 6.28
N LEU A 180 -3.13 8.10 6.21
CA LEU A 180 -2.72 7.04 5.29
C LEU A 180 -3.76 6.92 4.18
N GLU A 181 -3.29 6.67 2.96
CA GLU A 181 -4.16 6.27 1.86
C GLU A 181 -4.71 4.86 2.07
N GLU A 182 -5.83 4.59 1.43
CA GLU A 182 -6.35 3.23 1.30
C GLU A 182 -5.36 2.39 0.50
N SER A 183 -4.79 1.36 1.14
CA SER A 183 -3.73 0.55 0.55
C SER A 183 -3.92 -0.92 0.86
N PRO A 184 -3.95 -1.82 -0.14
CA PRO A 184 -3.80 -3.25 0.08
C PRO A 184 -2.37 -3.50 0.58
N ILE A 185 -2.23 -4.23 1.69
CA ILE A 185 -0.93 -4.43 2.34
C ILE A 185 -0.29 -5.79 2.05
N GLY A 186 -0.88 -6.59 1.16
CA GLY A 186 -0.33 -7.87 0.72
C GLY A 186 -0.43 -9.01 1.73
N VAL A 187 -1.19 -8.85 2.79
CA VAL A 187 -1.43 -9.89 3.80
C VAL A 187 -2.80 -10.49 3.59
N ASP A 188 -2.87 -11.81 3.39
CA ASP A 188 -4.11 -12.59 3.30
C ASP A 188 -4.14 -13.64 4.41
N MET A 189 -5.08 -13.56 5.31
CA MET A 189 -5.30 -14.52 6.40
C MET A 189 -6.37 -15.57 6.08
N GLY A 190 -6.71 -15.73 4.80
CA GLY A 190 -7.76 -16.63 4.34
C GLY A 190 -9.11 -15.94 4.11
N ASP A 191 -9.26 -14.73 4.56
CA ASP A 191 -10.46 -13.89 4.38
C ASP A 191 -10.31 -12.84 3.25
N GLY A 192 -9.30 -12.99 2.40
CA GLY A 192 -8.89 -12.03 1.38
C GLY A 192 -7.85 -11.03 1.89
N VAL A 193 -7.22 -10.33 0.94
CA VAL A 193 -6.16 -9.36 1.24
C VAL A 193 -6.68 -8.28 2.19
N ILE A 194 -5.86 -7.95 3.17
CA ILE A 194 -6.11 -6.84 4.09
C ILE A 194 -5.84 -5.52 3.38
N VAL A 195 -6.78 -4.61 3.50
CA VAL A 195 -6.63 -3.21 3.08
C VAL A 195 -6.55 -2.34 4.33
N ALA A 196 -5.48 -1.59 4.45
CA ALA A 196 -5.30 -0.61 5.51
C ALA A 196 -5.71 0.80 5.04
N HIS A 197 -6.21 1.60 5.94
CA HIS A 197 -6.55 3.01 5.72
C HIS A 197 -6.43 3.79 7.02
N SER A 198 -6.33 5.12 6.99
CA SER A 198 -6.57 5.91 8.18
C SER A 198 -8.02 6.35 8.27
N TYR A 199 -8.52 6.51 9.48
CA TYR A 199 -9.88 7.02 9.70
C TYR A 199 -10.04 8.43 9.09
N ALA A 200 -9.02 9.27 9.20
CA ALA A 200 -9.00 10.59 8.57
C ALA A 200 -9.14 10.51 7.04
N GLY A 201 -8.35 9.65 6.39
CA GLY A 201 -8.44 9.43 4.95
C GLY A 201 -9.82 8.89 4.53
N TRP A 202 -10.35 7.92 5.29
CA TRP A 202 -11.68 7.38 5.06
C TRP A 202 -12.79 8.44 5.19
N MET A 203 -12.75 9.27 6.23
CA MET A 203 -13.71 10.36 6.39
C MET A 203 -13.67 11.33 5.20
N MET A 204 -12.47 11.75 4.79
CA MET A 204 -12.30 12.66 3.65
C MET A 204 -12.80 12.03 2.34
N ALA A 205 -12.49 10.76 2.09
CA ALA A 205 -12.98 10.02 0.92
C ALA A 205 -14.52 9.89 0.90
N ASN A 206 -15.18 9.95 2.08
CA ASN A 206 -16.63 9.96 2.23
C ASN A 206 -17.23 11.38 2.34
N GLY A 207 -16.46 12.41 1.96
CA GLY A 207 -16.95 13.79 1.84
C GLY A 207 -16.89 14.63 3.12
N SER A 208 -16.24 14.12 4.18
CA SER A 208 -16.01 14.93 5.39
C SER A 208 -14.96 15.99 5.16
N THR A 209 -15.15 17.12 5.82
CA THR A 209 -14.18 18.22 5.81
C THR A 209 -13.02 17.95 6.79
N ALA A 210 -11.88 18.61 6.59
CA ALA A 210 -10.74 18.52 7.51
C ALA A 210 -11.10 18.97 8.94
N ASP A 211 -12.05 19.90 9.09
CA ASP A 211 -12.52 20.37 10.40
C ASP A 211 -13.33 19.29 11.13
N GLU A 212 -14.12 18.49 10.41
CA GLU A 212 -14.85 17.35 10.97
C GLU A 212 -13.90 16.26 11.43
N VAL A 213 -12.85 15.95 10.65
CA VAL A 213 -11.78 15.03 11.05
C VAL A 213 -11.06 15.55 12.30
N THR A 214 -10.79 16.85 12.36
CA THR A 214 -10.16 17.49 13.53
C THR A 214 -11.04 17.36 14.79
N LYS A 215 -12.33 17.57 14.65
CA LYS A 215 -13.30 17.37 15.75
C LYS A 215 -13.38 15.92 16.19
N ALA A 216 -13.27 14.99 15.28
CA ALA A 216 -13.20 13.54 15.58
C ALA A 216 -11.90 13.13 16.27
N GLY A 217 -10.84 13.96 16.21
CA GLY A 217 -9.54 13.66 16.83
C GLY A 217 -8.76 12.55 16.14
N MET A 218 -9.01 12.30 14.86
CA MET A 218 -8.51 11.12 14.14
C MET A 218 -7.29 11.39 13.24
N TRP A 219 -6.72 12.57 13.32
CA TRP A 219 -5.46 12.84 12.63
C TRP A 219 -4.27 12.16 13.31
N GLY A 220 -3.40 11.54 12.50
CA GLY A 220 -2.05 11.24 12.91
C GLY A 220 -1.19 12.50 13.03
N ARG A 221 0.01 12.34 13.60
CA ARG A 221 0.95 13.45 13.83
C ARG A 221 2.39 13.02 13.58
N VAL A 222 3.20 13.99 13.15
CA VAL A 222 4.67 13.87 13.19
C VAL A 222 5.20 14.65 14.38
N ARG A 223 5.88 13.95 15.30
CA ARG A 223 6.58 14.55 16.44
C ARG A 223 7.91 13.83 16.67
N ASP A 224 8.95 14.57 16.88
CA ASP A 224 10.30 14.04 17.17
C ASP A 224 10.79 12.98 16.18
N GLY A 225 10.40 13.13 14.91
CA GLY A 225 10.72 12.18 13.84
C GLY A 225 9.89 10.91 13.81
N TYR A 226 8.81 10.84 14.59
CA TYR A 226 7.85 9.73 14.57
C TYR A 226 6.52 10.16 13.97
N VAL A 227 5.99 9.31 13.09
CA VAL A 227 4.57 9.32 12.72
C VAL A 227 3.83 8.43 13.71
N THR A 228 2.77 8.96 14.30
CA THR A 228 1.90 8.24 15.25
C THR A 228 0.44 8.51 14.95
N PHE A 229 -0.44 7.61 15.36
CA PHE A 229 -1.89 7.76 15.25
C PHE A 229 -2.55 7.49 16.59
N PRO A 230 -3.63 8.21 16.95
CA PRO A 230 -4.41 7.90 18.14
C PRO A 230 -5.10 6.53 18.02
N ALA A 231 -5.51 5.96 19.16
CA ALA A 231 -6.22 4.67 19.20
C ALA A 231 -7.43 4.65 18.25
N GLY A 232 -7.54 3.60 17.44
CA GLY A 232 -8.63 3.42 16.50
C GLY A 232 -8.62 4.37 15.29
N ALA A 233 -7.59 5.20 15.12
CA ALA A 233 -7.47 6.07 13.95
C ALA A 233 -6.92 5.36 12.70
N LEU A 234 -6.50 4.11 12.83
CA LEU A 234 -6.22 3.25 11.70
C LEU A 234 -7.35 2.23 11.53
N LEU A 235 -7.63 1.91 10.29
CA LEU A 235 -8.72 1.04 9.87
C LEU A 235 -8.16 -0.11 9.03
N ALA A 236 -8.77 -1.28 9.14
CA ALA A 236 -8.51 -2.39 8.25
C ALA A 236 -9.81 -3.08 7.83
N ARG A 237 -9.79 -3.69 6.65
CA ARG A 237 -10.84 -4.59 6.16
C ARG A 237 -10.20 -5.74 5.39
N THR A 238 -10.95 -6.82 5.19
CA THR A 238 -10.55 -7.90 4.30
C THR A 238 -11.40 -7.88 3.04
N LEU A 239 -10.77 -8.06 1.88
CA LEU A 239 -11.45 -7.93 0.59
C LEU A 239 -12.48 -9.04 0.30
N LYS A 240 -12.45 -10.14 1.04
CA LYS A 240 -13.39 -11.25 0.82
C LYS A 240 -14.49 -11.31 1.88
N LYS A 241 -14.13 -11.24 3.14
CA LYS A 241 -15.07 -11.40 4.26
C LYS A 241 -15.84 -10.11 4.57
N ASN A 242 -15.14 -8.98 4.58
CA ASN A 242 -15.72 -7.67 4.90
C ASN A 242 -15.31 -6.62 3.86
N PRO A 243 -15.68 -6.80 2.58
CA PRO A 243 -15.14 -5.99 1.49
C PRO A 243 -15.52 -4.52 1.55
N LEU A 244 -16.63 -4.19 2.21
CA LEU A 244 -17.16 -2.83 2.28
C LEU A 244 -17.09 -2.22 3.68
N THR A 245 -16.70 -3.00 4.69
CA THR A 245 -16.74 -2.56 6.09
C THR A 245 -15.35 -2.53 6.70
N TYR A 246 -14.93 -1.36 7.14
CA TYR A 246 -13.72 -1.18 7.92
C TYR A 246 -13.95 -1.47 9.40
N SER A 247 -12.94 -2.07 10.02
CA SER A 247 -12.86 -2.21 11.47
C SER A 247 -11.68 -1.37 11.98
N PRO A 248 -11.82 -0.70 13.13
CA PRO A 248 -10.71 0.02 13.73
C PRO A 248 -9.61 -0.95 14.19
N VAL A 249 -8.39 -0.57 13.93
CA VAL A 249 -7.16 -1.20 14.42
C VAL A 249 -6.32 -0.15 15.15
N ASN A 250 -5.06 -0.45 15.53
CA ASN A 250 -4.24 0.44 16.36
C ASN A 250 -4.93 0.78 17.70
N LEU A 251 -5.55 -0.23 18.32
CA LEU A 251 -6.34 -0.02 19.54
C LEU A 251 -5.48 0.25 20.77
N TYR A 252 -4.19 -0.10 20.71
CA TYR A 252 -3.22 0.06 21.79
C TYR A 252 -2.32 1.28 21.63
N GLU A 253 -2.49 2.08 20.57
CA GLU A 253 -1.63 3.23 20.22
C GLU A 253 -0.15 2.85 20.02
N GLU A 254 0.10 1.63 19.58
CA GLU A 254 1.46 1.12 19.40
C GLU A 254 2.02 1.39 18.00
N PHE A 255 1.17 1.76 17.04
CA PHE A 255 1.64 2.14 15.71
C PHE A 255 2.59 3.32 15.79
N ARG A 256 3.83 3.11 15.31
CA ARG A 256 4.82 4.15 15.15
C ARG A 256 5.65 3.90 13.90
N LEU A 257 5.89 4.96 13.16
CA LEU A 257 6.89 4.96 12.13
C LEU A 257 7.94 6.01 12.50
N LYS A 258 9.13 5.56 12.90
CA LYS A 258 10.29 6.43 13.00
C LYS A 258 10.79 6.73 11.60
N LEU A 259 10.67 7.98 11.20
CA LEU A 259 11.16 8.42 9.91
C LEU A 259 12.68 8.31 9.84
N PRO A 260 13.26 8.04 8.66
CA PRO A 260 14.70 8.04 8.49
C PRO A 260 15.30 9.37 8.95
N VAL A 261 16.35 9.32 9.76
CA VAL A 261 17.12 10.51 10.12
C VAL A 261 17.95 10.87 8.90
N LEU A 262 17.98 12.13 8.53
CA LEU A 262 18.94 12.64 7.55
C LEU A 262 20.34 12.49 8.15
N GLY A 263 20.96 11.33 7.93
CA GLY A 263 22.36 11.11 8.24
C GLY A 263 23.25 11.82 7.23
N ALA A 264 24.53 12.00 7.55
CA ALA A 264 25.50 12.58 6.64
C ALA A 264 25.59 11.87 5.27
N ASP A 265 25.13 10.62 5.20
CA ASP A 265 25.10 9.81 3.97
C ASP A 265 23.97 10.18 3.01
N HIS A 266 22.98 10.98 3.43
CA HIS A 266 21.84 11.37 2.60
C HIS A 266 21.96 12.73 1.95
N VAL A 267 23.08 13.39 2.12
CA VAL A 267 23.46 14.51 1.28
C VAL A 267 24.13 13.95 0.02
N LEU A 268 23.47 13.08 -0.69
CA LEU A 268 23.77 12.87 -2.10
C LEU A 268 23.18 14.04 -2.83
N ALA A 269 23.97 15.10 -2.87
CA ALA A 269 23.70 16.26 -3.69
C ALA A 269 23.47 15.84 -5.14
N GLU A 270 22.60 16.58 -5.82
CA GLU A 270 22.52 16.57 -7.27
C GLU A 270 23.93 16.64 -7.92
N PRO A 271 24.09 16.12 -9.16
CA PRO A 271 25.38 16.10 -9.81
C PRO A 271 25.94 17.50 -9.93
N ASP A 272 27.09 17.64 -9.45
CA ASP A 272 27.80 18.74 -8.91
C ASP A 272 28.45 19.62 -9.99
N SER A 273 28.03 20.85 -10.04
CA SER A 273 28.85 21.92 -10.60
C SER A 273 29.67 22.65 -9.52
N ALA A 274 29.57 22.29 -8.26
CA ALA A 274 30.26 22.97 -7.18
C ALA A 274 31.72 22.50 -7.04
N GLU A 275 32.64 23.45 -6.91
CA GLU A 275 34.06 23.18 -6.68
C GLU A 275 34.28 22.47 -5.35
N ALA A 276 35.12 21.41 -5.35
CA ALA A 276 35.40 20.66 -4.15
C ALA A 276 36.28 21.46 -3.18
N VAL A 277 35.83 21.59 -1.94
CA VAL A 277 36.58 22.23 -0.87
C VAL A 277 37.10 21.14 0.09
N THR A 278 38.42 21.15 0.37
CA THR A 278 39.04 20.15 1.24
C THR A 278 39.32 20.74 2.63
N TYR A 279 39.06 19.92 3.65
CA TYR A 279 39.27 20.23 5.06
C TYR A 279 40.15 19.18 5.71
N ASP A 280 40.97 19.56 6.70
CA ASP A 280 41.63 18.59 7.59
C ASP A 280 40.60 17.98 8.58
N LEU A 281 41.03 16.98 9.36
CA LEU A 281 40.18 16.31 10.34
C LEU A 281 39.74 17.22 11.51
N LEU A 282 40.33 18.41 11.63
CA LEU A 282 39.92 19.44 12.59
C LEU A 282 38.95 20.46 12.00
N GLY A 283 38.51 20.27 10.75
CA GLY A 283 37.56 21.11 10.07
C GLY A 283 38.16 22.39 9.48
N ARG A 284 39.48 22.53 9.40
CA ARG A 284 40.14 23.70 8.79
C ARG A 284 40.26 23.48 7.29
N ARG A 285 39.93 24.46 6.49
CA ARG A 285 40.08 24.42 5.03
C ARG A 285 41.57 24.33 4.69
N VAL A 286 41.97 23.35 3.88
CA VAL A 286 43.36 23.10 3.49
C VAL A 286 43.42 22.74 2.00
N GLU A 287 44.61 23.01 1.42
CA GLU A 287 44.97 22.41 0.15
C GLU A 287 45.76 21.13 0.46
N PRO A 288 45.31 19.96 -0.03
CA PRO A 288 45.98 18.69 0.32
C PRO A 288 47.31 18.58 -0.36
N THR A 289 48.37 18.91 0.35
CA THR A 289 49.75 18.87 -0.12
C THR A 289 50.53 17.63 0.33
N GLU A 290 50.02 16.87 1.32
CA GLU A 290 50.69 15.71 1.91
C GLU A 290 49.76 14.48 1.93
N ARG A 291 50.37 13.31 2.11
CA ARG A 291 49.57 12.07 2.32
C ARG A 291 48.87 12.13 3.66
N GLY A 292 47.54 12.00 3.61
CA GLY A 292 46.75 12.08 4.82
C GLY A 292 45.25 11.78 4.57
N MET A 293 44.48 11.86 5.65
CA MET A 293 43.00 11.82 5.57
C MET A 293 42.45 13.24 5.60
N TYR A 294 41.54 13.49 4.70
CA TYR A 294 40.86 14.80 4.51
C TYR A 294 39.39 14.63 4.38
N ILE A 295 38.64 15.66 4.67
CA ILE A 295 37.21 15.78 4.40
C ILE A 295 37.05 16.61 3.14
N GLU A 296 36.59 15.99 2.05
CA GLU A 296 36.24 16.70 0.81
C GLU A 296 34.77 17.03 0.84
N ARG A 297 34.43 18.31 0.71
CA ARG A 297 33.06 18.80 0.64
C ARG A 297 32.78 19.35 -0.75
N ARG A 298 31.66 18.87 -1.35
CA ARG A 298 31.14 19.40 -2.60
C ARG A 298 29.65 19.68 -2.42
N GLY A 299 29.24 20.92 -2.68
CA GLY A 299 27.86 21.33 -2.46
C GLY A 299 27.39 20.99 -1.05
N GLY A 300 26.35 20.20 -0.94
CA GLY A 300 25.80 19.72 0.34
C GLY A 300 26.43 18.41 0.86
N SER A 301 27.33 17.73 0.11
CA SER A 301 27.90 16.43 0.49
C SER A 301 29.31 16.54 1.05
N SER A 302 29.67 15.64 1.99
CA SER A 302 31.02 15.53 2.53
C SER A 302 31.44 14.06 2.54
N ARG A 303 32.69 13.80 2.17
CA ARG A 303 33.27 12.45 2.24
C ARG A 303 34.68 12.49 2.80
N VAL A 304 35.10 11.45 3.48
CA VAL A 304 36.49 11.28 3.89
C VAL A 304 37.27 10.70 2.71
N VAL A 305 38.37 11.35 2.34
CA VAL A 305 39.28 10.91 1.28
C VAL A 305 40.68 10.71 1.85
N ARG A 306 41.36 9.68 1.38
CA ARG A 306 42.78 9.45 1.66
C ARG A 306 43.55 9.83 0.41
N ARG A 307 44.50 10.71 0.54
CA ARG A 307 45.45 11.09 -0.52
C ARG A 307 46.86 10.68 -0.16
#